data_f506af5ec407895cad9d625396990712
#
_entry.id   f506af5ec407895cad9d625396990712
#
_cell.length_a   1.000
_cell.length_b   1.000
_cell.length_c   1.000
_cell.angle_alpha   90.00
_cell.angle_beta   90.00
_cell.angle_gamma   90.00
#
_symmetry.space_group_name_H-M   'P 1'
#
loop_
_entity.id
_entity.type
_entity.pdbx_description
1 polymer ?
#
loop_
_entity_poly.entity_id
_entity_poly.type
_entity_poly.pdbx_seq_one_letter_code
_entity_poly.pdbx_strand_id
1 'polypeptide(L)'
;MLQQKTLLNRFTLLASIPLALAACASSGSGTNTAILNGMQGEEENSLCFNRDIRSWHQLDDSAIVVEARNDEYYKLELAGGCNTRNAFMQIAVESRGSSCLTPGDRVTFDRDLGLSCSVTQINRWHLADMDER
;
A
#
# COMPACT_ATOMS: atom_id res chain seq x y z
N MET A 1 -29.08 -26.53 -76.42
CA MET A 1 -27.77 -27.12 -76.17
C MET A 1 -26.82 -26.05 -75.78
N LEU A 2 -26.61 -25.77 -74.57
CA LEU A 2 -25.38 -25.21 -74.00
C LEU A 2 -25.64 -24.91 -72.56
N GLN A 3 -25.03 -25.64 -71.70
CA GLN A 3 -25.05 -25.54 -70.25
C GLN A 3 -24.25 -24.31 -69.87
N GLN A 4 -24.89 -23.31 -69.33
CA GLN A 4 -24.18 -22.23 -68.64
C GLN A 4 -24.00 -22.60 -67.19
N LYS A 5 -22.77 -22.96 -66.83
CA LYS A 5 -22.35 -23.16 -65.46
C LYS A 5 -22.14 -21.80 -64.80
N THR A 6 -23.07 -21.40 -63.99
CA THR A 6 -22.93 -20.22 -63.10
C THR A 6 -21.95 -20.60 -61.97
N LEU A 7 -20.79 -20.01 -62.00
CA LEU A 7 -19.81 -20.03 -60.93
C LEU A 7 -20.31 -19.09 -59.81
N LEU A 8 -20.82 -19.66 -58.75
CA LEU A 8 -21.09 -18.95 -57.50
C LEU A 8 -19.74 -18.62 -56.84
N ASN A 9 -19.38 -17.40 -56.96
CA ASN A 9 -18.23 -16.85 -56.23
C ASN A 9 -18.61 -16.63 -54.78
N ARG A 10 -18.28 -17.57 -53.92
CA ARG A 10 -18.45 -17.41 -52.47
C ARG A 10 -17.32 -16.54 -51.96
N PHE A 11 -17.62 -15.26 -51.84
CA PHE A 11 -16.77 -14.36 -51.04
C PHE A 11 -16.97 -14.70 -49.58
N THR A 12 -16.05 -15.39 -48.99
CA THR A 12 -15.93 -15.60 -47.54
C THR A 12 -15.35 -14.33 -46.95
N LEU A 13 -16.19 -13.48 -46.41
CA LEU A 13 -15.77 -12.36 -45.55
C LEU A 13 -15.24 -12.95 -44.27
N LEU A 14 -13.96 -12.98 -44.11
CA LEU A 14 -13.25 -13.21 -42.85
C LEU A 14 -13.40 -11.92 -42.03
N ALA A 15 -14.39 -11.90 -41.15
CA ALA A 15 -14.50 -10.86 -40.13
C ALA A 15 -13.39 -11.08 -39.11
N SER A 16 -12.32 -10.30 -39.22
CA SER A 16 -11.28 -10.20 -38.20
C SER A 16 -11.84 -9.46 -37.01
N ILE A 17 -12.18 -10.17 -35.94
CA ILE A 17 -12.54 -9.59 -34.66
C ILE A 17 -11.23 -9.18 -33.98
N PRO A 18 -10.97 -7.88 -33.73
CA PRO A 18 -9.85 -7.50 -32.89
C PRO A 18 -10.17 -7.90 -31.45
N LEU A 19 -9.43 -8.86 -30.93
CA LEU A 19 -9.44 -9.23 -29.52
C LEU A 19 -8.83 -8.05 -28.74
N ALA A 20 -9.68 -7.14 -28.26
CA ALA A 20 -9.26 -6.12 -27.32
C ALA A 20 -8.88 -6.81 -26.03
N LEU A 21 -7.60 -7.01 -25.80
CA LEU A 21 -7.06 -7.33 -24.49
C LEU A 21 -7.32 -6.12 -23.59
N ALA A 22 -8.40 -6.19 -22.82
CA ALA A 22 -8.57 -5.31 -21.69
C ALA A 22 -7.46 -5.63 -20.69
N ALA A 23 -6.39 -4.85 -20.74
CA ALA A 23 -5.40 -4.83 -19.68
C ALA A 23 -6.10 -4.30 -18.43
N CYS A 24 -6.50 -5.19 -17.53
CA CYS A 24 -6.82 -4.82 -16.17
C CYS A 24 -5.52 -4.30 -15.54
N ALA A 25 -5.32 -3.00 -15.61
CA ALA A 25 -4.32 -2.33 -14.80
C ALA A 25 -4.73 -2.47 -13.35
N SER A 26 -4.13 -3.42 -12.65
CA SER A 26 -4.27 -3.54 -11.21
C SER A 26 -3.60 -2.33 -10.56
N SER A 27 -4.39 -1.35 -10.18
CA SER A 27 -3.97 -0.07 -9.58
C SER A 27 -3.36 -0.23 -8.17
N GLY A 28 -3.19 -1.45 -7.68
CA GLY A 28 -2.68 -1.72 -6.34
C GLY A 28 -1.16 -1.88 -6.22
N SER A 29 -0.47 -2.20 -7.31
CA SER A 29 0.96 -2.54 -7.24
C SER A 29 1.88 -1.32 -7.14
N GLY A 30 1.49 -0.19 -7.72
CA GLY A 30 2.31 1.03 -7.74
C GLY A 30 2.44 1.67 -6.35
N THR A 31 1.36 1.77 -5.60
CA THR A 31 1.36 2.41 -4.28
C THR A 31 2.25 1.69 -3.27
N ASN A 32 2.20 0.36 -3.23
CA ASN A 32 3.05 -0.43 -2.32
C ASN A 32 4.54 -0.29 -2.66
N THR A 33 4.88 -0.27 -3.94
CA THR A 33 6.28 -0.08 -4.37
C THR A 33 6.76 1.33 -4.04
N ALA A 34 5.95 2.36 -4.26
CA ALA A 34 6.28 3.73 -3.88
C ALA A 34 6.50 3.88 -2.38
N ILE A 35 5.67 3.23 -1.55
CA ILE A 35 5.82 3.22 -0.09
C ILE A 35 7.13 2.55 0.31
N LEU A 36 7.42 1.37 -0.21
CA LEU A 36 8.63 0.62 0.17
C LEU A 36 9.94 1.28 -0.29
N ASN A 37 9.90 2.03 -1.38
CA ASN A 37 11.05 2.76 -1.92
C ASN A 37 11.09 4.23 -1.49
N GLY A 38 10.23 4.63 -0.56
CA GLY A 38 10.20 5.99 -0.06
C GLY A 38 11.44 6.37 0.74
N MET A 39 11.53 7.64 1.10
CA MET A 39 12.63 8.22 1.86
C MET A 39 12.15 8.76 3.20
N GLN A 40 13.00 8.59 4.21
CA GLN A 40 12.77 9.17 5.52
C GLN A 40 12.98 10.67 5.49
N GLY A 41 11.99 11.40 5.95
CA GLY A 41 12.03 12.86 6.14
C GLY A 41 12.29 13.25 7.59
N GLU A 42 11.75 14.40 7.98
CA GLU A 42 11.96 14.98 9.30
C GLU A 42 11.41 14.10 10.41
N GLU A 43 12.04 14.20 11.57
CA GLU A 43 11.54 13.59 12.79
C GLU A 43 10.35 14.37 13.34
N GLU A 44 9.31 13.65 13.71
CA GLU A 44 8.09 14.19 14.30
C GLU A 44 7.98 13.79 15.78
N ASN A 45 7.61 14.74 16.60
CA ASN A 45 7.42 14.49 18.03
C ASN A 45 6.16 13.68 18.34
N SER A 46 5.19 13.71 17.45
CA SER A 46 3.93 12.99 17.60
C SER A 46 3.21 12.80 16.28
N LEU A 47 2.45 11.72 16.19
CA LEU A 47 1.50 11.45 15.12
C LEU A 47 0.11 11.41 15.70
N CYS A 48 -0.69 12.43 15.40
CA CYS A 48 -2.07 12.49 15.85
C CYS A 48 -2.98 11.73 14.88
N PHE A 49 -3.56 10.65 15.36
CA PHE A 49 -4.36 9.75 14.54
C PHE A 49 -5.84 9.75 14.93
N ASN A 50 -6.39 10.81 15.31
CA ASN A 50 -7.79 10.99 15.68
C ASN A 50 -8.79 10.27 14.73
N ARG A 51 -8.71 8.93 14.66
CA ARG A 51 -9.39 7.97 13.78
C ARG A 51 -8.90 7.93 12.31
N ASP A 52 -7.70 8.39 12.02
CA ASP A 52 -7.29 8.74 10.67
C ASP A 52 -6.15 7.90 10.08
N ILE A 53 -5.71 6.83 10.74
CA ILE A 53 -4.85 5.83 10.10
C ILE A 53 -5.70 5.02 9.13
N ARG A 54 -5.40 5.13 7.85
CA ARG A 54 -6.10 4.42 6.77
C ARG A 54 -5.50 3.06 6.48
N SER A 55 -4.18 3.01 6.47
CA SER A 55 -3.45 1.79 6.16
C SER A 55 -2.08 1.79 6.83
N TRP A 56 -1.44 0.65 6.81
CA TRP A 56 -0.05 0.49 7.24
C TRP A 56 0.64 -0.55 6.38
N HIS A 57 1.95 -0.43 6.29
CA HIS A 57 2.79 -1.34 5.52
C HIS A 57 4.03 -1.69 6.32
N GLN A 58 4.41 -2.95 6.30
CA GLN A 58 5.69 -3.36 6.85
C GLN A 58 6.79 -2.81 5.95
N LEU A 59 7.71 -2.05 6.52
CA LEU A 59 8.89 -1.55 5.81
C LEU A 59 10.05 -2.54 5.96
N ASP A 60 10.35 -2.92 7.20
CA ASP A 60 11.35 -3.90 7.56
C ASP A 60 10.98 -4.62 8.89
N ASP A 61 11.88 -5.41 9.45
CA ASP A 61 11.61 -6.16 10.67
C ASP A 61 11.41 -5.27 11.92
N SER A 62 11.77 -4.00 11.86
CA SER A 62 11.72 -3.05 12.99
C SER A 62 10.93 -1.77 12.69
N ALA A 63 10.41 -1.61 11.48
CA ALA A 63 9.71 -0.40 11.08
C ALA A 63 8.46 -0.69 10.24
N ILE A 64 7.46 0.16 10.44
CA ILE A 64 6.26 0.20 9.63
C ILE A 64 6.05 1.60 9.07
N VAL A 65 5.41 1.71 7.91
CA VAL A 65 4.88 2.96 7.39
C VAL A 65 3.39 2.98 7.58
N VAL A 66 2.87 4.03 8.17
CA VAL A 66 1.43 4.27 8.32
C VAL A 66 1.00 5.38 7.39
N GLU A 67 -0.14 5.17 6.75
CA GLU A 67 -0.83 6.18 5.95
C GLU A 67 -1.87 6.88 6.84
N ALA A 68 -1.71 8.16 7.01
CA ALA A 68 -2.69 9.01 7.68
C ALA A 68 -3.68 9.60 6.68
N ARG A 69 -4.73 10.27 7.18
CA ARG A 69 -5.63 11.06 6.33
C ARG A 69 -4.82 12.14 5.58
N ASN A 70 -5.31 12.57 4.44
CA ASN A 70 -4.66 13.54 3.54
C ASN A 70 -3.42 13.01 2.80
N ASP A 71 -3.30 11.68 2.66
CA ASP A 71 -2.20 11.05 1.94
C ASP A 71 -0.82 11.38 2.52
N GLU A 72 -0.77 11.61 3.83
CA GLU A 72 0.45 11.77 4.59
C GLU A 72 0.95 10.42 5.09
N TYR A 73 2.25 10.19 4.96
CA TYR A 73 2.88 8.95 5.38
C TYR A 73 3.90 9.20 6.49
N TYR A 74 3.96 8.26 7.42
CA TYR A 74 4.88 8.33 8.56
C TYR A 74 5.55 6.97 8.78
N LYS A 75 6.85 6.98 8.96
CA LYS A 75 7.62 5.83 9.40
C LYS A 75 7.60 5.78 10.92
N LEU A 76 7.20 4.64 11.47
CA LEU A 76 7.32 4.34 12.90
C LEU A 76 8.44 3.35 13.09
N GLU A 77 9.48 3.75 13.82
CA GLU A 77 10.53 2.85 14.28
C GLU A 77 10.12 2.22 15.60
N LEU A 78 10.35 0.93 15.72
CA LEU A 78 9.92 0.13 16.85
C LEU A 78 11.13 -0.38 17.62
N ALA A 79 10.96 -0.56 18.91
CA ALA A 79 12.04 -1.03 19.80
C ALA A 79 12.65 -2.35 19.29
N GLY A 80 13.95 -2.51 19.49
CA GLY A 80 14.69 -3.68 19.06
C GLY A 80 14.09 -4.98 19.62
N GLY A 81 14.07 -6.02 18.80
CA GLY A 81 13.45 -7.29 19.12
C GLY A 81 11.96 -7.39 18.78
N CYS A 82 11.35 -6.31 18.33
CA CYS A 82 10.00 -6.33 17.78
C CYS A 82 10.02 -6.88 16.36
N ASN A 83 9.12 -7.80 16.08
CA ASN A 83 8.98 -8.38 14.75
C ASN A 83 7.69 -7.86 14.08
N THR A 84 7.84 -7.04 13.07
CA THR A 84 6.72 -6.43 12.34
C THR A 84 6.06 -7.37 11.33
N ARG A 85 6.55 -8.60 11.16
CA ARG A 85 6.03 -9.56 10.17
C ARG A 85 4.55 -9.87 10.35
N ASN A 86 4.03 -9.73 11.57
CA ASN A 86 2.62 -9.92 11.86
C ASN A 86 1.77 -8.65 11.68
N ALA A 87 2.40 -7.51 11.37
CA ALA A 87 1.72 -6.23 11.18
C ALA A 87 0.77 -6.20 9.96
N PHE A 88 0.86 -7.18 9.08
CA PHE A 88 -0.02 -7.25 7.91
C PHE A 88 -1.48 -7.59 8.24
N MET A 89 -1.75 -8.13 9.42
CA MET A 89 -3.08 -8.58 9.82
C MET A 89 -3.90 -7.46 10.45
N GLN A 90 -3.34 -6.85 11.48
CA GLN A 90 -4.03 -5.84 12.27
C GLN A 90 -3.03 -5.02 13.07
N ILE A 91 -3.26 -3.72 13.20
CA ILE A 91 -2.57 -2.90 14.18
C ILE A 91 -3.57 -2.20 15.11
N ALA A 92 -3.18 -2.06 16.36
CA ALA A 92 -3.84 -1.19 17.32
C ALA A 92 -2.78 -0.27 17.94
N VAL A 93 -3.15 1.00 18.10
CA VAL A 93 -2.26 2.01 18.67
C VAL A 93 -2.73 2.31 20.07
N GLU A 94 -1.81 2.27 21.03
CA GLU A 94 -2.06 2.58 22.42
C GLU A 94 -1.24 3.80 22.82
N SER A 95 -1.93 4.94 22.98
CA SER A 95 -1.31 6.16 23.50
C SER A 95 -1.67 6.38 24.99
N ARG A 96 -0.74 6.95 25.72
CA ARG A 96 -0.90 7.23 27.15
C ARG A 96 -1.72 8.50 27.41
N GLY A 97 -2.99 8.48 27.02
CA GLY A 97 -3.95 9.53 27.39
C GLY A 97 -4.07 10.70 26.42
N SER A 98 -3.55 10.56 25.19
CA SER A 98 -3.76 11.55 24.11
C SER A 98 -4.28 10.87 22.84
N SER A 99 -4.84 11.65 21.94
CA SER A 99 -5.20 11.17 20.59
C SER A 99 -4.00 11.10 19.64
N CYS A 100 -2.80 11.30 20.16
CA CYS A 100 -1.56 11.31 19.38
C CYS A 100 -0.60 10.24 19.90
N LEU A 101 0.03 9.55 18.98
CA LEU A 101 1.12 8.63 19.23
C LEU A 101 2.42 9.42 19.41
N THR A 102 3.16 9.09 20.45
CA THR A 102 4.46 9.69 20.75
C THR A 102 5.51 8.60 20.95
N PRO A 103 6.80 8.89 20.80
CA PRO A 103 7.85 7.96 21.20
C PRO A 103 7.65 7.45 22.64
N GLY A 104 7.72 6.15 22.83
CA GLY A 104 7.42 5.46 24.08
C GLY A 104 5.99 4.90 24.18
N ASP A 105 5.09 5.29 23.31
CA ASP A 105 3.79 4.65 23.15
C ASP A 105 3.90 3.30 22.46
N ARG A 106 2.80 2.55 22.39
CA ARG A 106 2.82 1.18 21.89
C ARG A 106 1.96 0.99 20.66
N VAL A 107 2.45 0.13 19.77
CA VAL A 107 1.70 -0.43 18.65
C VAL A 107 1.55 -1.92 18.89
N THR A 108 0.33 -2.40 18.87
CA THR A 108 0.00 -3.82 19.06
C THR A 108 -0.38 -4.41 17.70
N PHE A 109 0.30 -5.47 17.29
CA PHE A 109 0.06 -6.16 16.02
C PHE A 109 -0.90 -7.34 16.16
N ASP A 110 -0.91 -7.95 17.33
CA ASP A 110 -1.79 -9.06 17.63
C ASP A 110 -2.17 -9.00 19.12
N ARG A 111 -3.46 -8.79 19.36
CA ARG A 111 -3.99 -8.71 20.72
C ARG A 111 -4.00 -10.05 21.43
N ASP A 112 -4.25 -11.13 20.68
CA ASP A 112 -4.39 -12.46 21.23
C ASP A 112 -3.04 -13.03 21.63
N LEU A 113 -1.98 -12.69 20.90
CA LEU A 113 -0.61 -13.09 21.20
C LEU A 113 0.13 -12.06 22.07
N GLY A 114 -0.48 -10.92 22.37
CA GLY A 114 0.14 -9.87 23.18
C GLY A 114 1.38 -9.22 22.54
N LEU A 115 1.50 -9.29 21.22
CA LEU A 115 2.63 -8.69 20.49
C LEU A 115 2.49 -7.19 20.42
N SER A 116 3.11 -6.51 21.35
CA SER A 116 3.12 -5.06 21.48
C SER A 116 4.54 -4.52 21.42
N CYS A 117 4.73 -3.49 20.59
CA CYS A 117 6.03 -2.88 20.33
C CYS A 117 6.03 -1.42 20.73
N SER A 118 7.06 -0.95 21.43
CA SER A 118 7.21 0.46 21.74
C SER A 118 7.72 1.22 20.52
N VAL A 119 7.10 2.35 20.23
CA VAL A 119 7.59 3.29 19.21
C VAL A 119 8.80 4.01 19.77
N THR A 120 9.90 4.00 19.04
CA THR A 120 11.14 4.69 19.42
C THR A 120 11.29 6.01 18.71
N GLN A 121 10.81 6.10 17.46
CA GLN A 121 10.93 7.28 16.63
C GLN A 121 9.79 7.36 15.63
N ILE A 122 9.39 8.58 15.27
CA ILE A 122 8.39 8.88 14.25
C ILE A 122 9.04 9.83 13.26
N ASN A 123 8.98 9.50 11.97
CA ASN A 123 9.50 10.35 10.90
C ASN A 123 8.45 10.54 9.82
N ARG A 124 8.47 11.67 9.14
CA ARG A 124 7.79 11.83 7.85
C ARG A 124 8.33 10.78 6.87
N TRP A 125 7.46 10.31 6.00
CA TRP A 125 7.84 9.39 4.95
C TRP A 125 7.41 9.91 3.60
N HIS A 126 8.37 10.11 2.70
CA HIS A 126 8.14 10.62 1.35
C HIS A 126 8.10 9.46 0.37
N LEU A 127 7.02 9.35 -0.39
CA LEU A 127 6.90 8.31 -1.42
C LEU A 127 7.85 8.58 -2.59
N ALA A 128 8.43 7.54 -3.16
CA ALA A 128 9.40 7.65 -4.24
C ALA A 128 8.86 8.37 -5.50
N ASP A 129 7.57 8.26 -5.79
CA ASP A 129 6.95 8.79 -7.01
C ASP A 129 6.27 10.17 -6.81
N MET A 130 6.29 10.73 -5.61
CA MET A 130 5.60 12.00 -5.30
C MET A 130 6.52 13.23 -5.32
N ASP A 131 7.83 13.03 -5.43
CA ASP A 131 8.81 14.13 -5.40
C ASP A 131 9.09 14.73 -6.81
N GLU A 132 8.48 14.21 -7.87
CA GLU A 132 8.67 14.72 -9.25
C GLU A 132 7.54 15.66 -9.75
N ARG A 133 6.76 16.27 -8.86
CA ARG A 133 5.71 17.21 -9.30
C ARG A 133 5.88 18.59 -8.72
#